data_b0e450e158aa595aeffe81b9097c3d28
#
_entry.id   b0e450e158aa595aeffe81b9097c3d28
#
_cell.length_a   1.000
_cell.length_b   1.000
_cell.length_c   1.000
_cell.angle_alpha   90.00
_cell.angle_beta   90.00
_cell.angle_gamma   90.00
#
_symmetry.space_group_name_H-M   'P 1'
#
loop_
_entity.id
_entity.type
_entity.pdbx_description
1 polymer ?
#
loop_
_entity_poly.entity_id
_entity_poly.type
_entity_poly.pdbx_seq_one_letter_code
_entity_poly.pdbx_strand_id
1 'polypeptide(L)' 'MAAEPMCMLAHDLLNKLTTVIAECEMLLQEDADSPASHRVRVIREMSVRMAEHVSRHQCQMSEILRAWPGMR' A
#
# COMPACT_ATOMS: atom_id res chain seq x y z
N MET A 1 -7.41 -0.54 -23.97
CA MET A 1 -6.52 0.58 -23.70
C MET A 1 -5.48 0.17 -22.66
N ALA A 2 -4.24 0.48 -22.89
CA ALA A 2 -3.19 0.15 -21.95
C ALA A 2 -3.29 1.02 -20.70
N ALA A 3 -3.05 0.43 -19.54
CA ALA A 3 -3.01 1.18 -18.29
C ALA A 3 -1.77 2.08 -18.27
N GLU A 4 -1.90 3.22 -17.60
CA GLU A 4 -0.76 4.09 -17.38
C GLU A 4 0.28 3.35 -16.55
N PRO A 5 1.58 3.50 -16.84
CA PRO A 5 2.62 2.83 -16.07
C PRO A 5 2.56 3.13 -14.58
N MET A 6 2.23 4.37 -14.20
CA MET A 6 2.11 4.72 -12.78
C MET A 6 0.87 4.12 -12.14
N CYS A 7 -0.21 3.95 -12.90
CA CYS A 7 -1.38 3.25 -12.37
C CYS A 7 -1.08 1.76 -12.18
N MET A 8 -0.29 1.17 -13.06
CA MET A 8 0.13 -0.21 -12.91
C MET A 8 1.05 -0.38 -11.70
N LEU A 9 1.96 0.58 -11.49
CA LEU A 9 2.84 0.57 -10.33
C LEU A 9 2.04 0.70 -9.04
N ALA A 10 1.05 1.58 -9.03
CA ALA A 10 0.18 1.75 -7.87
C ALA A 10 -0.61 0.47 -7.59
N HIS A 11 -1.08 -0.19 -8.64
CA HIS A 11 -1.80 -1.44 -8.50
C HIS A 11 -0.90 -2.54 -7.90
N ASP A 12 0.33 -2.62 -8.38
CA ASP A 12 1.30 -3.57 -7.84
C ASP A 12 1.62 -3.27 -6.38
N LEU A 13 1.77 -2.00 -6.04
CA LEU A 13 2.01 -1.58 -4.66
C LEU A 13 0.84 -1.93 -3.76
N LEU A 14 -0.40 -1.73 -4.23
CA LEU A 14 -1.59 -2.11 -3.49
C LEU A 14 -1.62 -3.61 -3.21
N ASN A 15 -1.24 -4.42 -4.20
CA ASN A 15 -1.17 -5.87 -4.01
C ASN A 15 -0.17 -6.25 -2.93
N LYS A 16 0.98 -5.58 -2.92
CA LYS A 16 2.00 -5.83 -1.89
C LYS A 16 1.53 -5.40 -0.51
N LEU A 17 0.88 -4.26 -0.43
CA LEU A 17 0.32 -3.78 0.84
C LEU A 17 -0.77 -4.71 1.37
N THR A 18 -1.59 -5.25 0.48
CA THR A 18 -2.61 -6.23 0.86
C THR A 18 -1.97 -7.46 1.50
N THR A 19 -0.85 -7.92 0.95
CA THR A 19 -0.12 -9.05 1.51
C THR A 19 0.43 -8.72 2.89
N VAL A 20 0.99 -7.53 3.07
CA VAL A 20 1.51 -7.09 4.37
C VAL A 20 0.39 -7.06 5.40
N ILE A 21 -0.75 -6.50 5.04
CA ILE A 21 -1.91 -6.42 5.94
C ILE A 21 -2.38 -7.82 6.33
N ALA A 22 -2.48 -8.73 5.35
CA ALA A 22 -2.90 -10.11 5.61
C ALA A 22 -1.95 -10.82 6.57
N GLU A 23 -0.64 -10.64 6.38
CA GLU A 23 0.34 -11.24 7.27
C GLU A 23 0.25 -10.68 8.68
N CYS A 24 0.01 -9.37 8.82
CA CYS A 24 -0.21 -8.76 10.12
C CYS A 24 -1.44 -9.35 10.81
N GLU A 25 -2.52 -9.53 10.06
CA GLU A 25 -3.74 -10.09 10.63
C GLU A 25 -3.56 -11.52 11.09
N MET A 26 -2.80 -12.32 10.32
CA MET A 26 -2.49 -13.68 10.73
C MET A 26 -1.65 -13.72 12.01
N LEU A 27 -0.66 -12.86 12.10
CA LEU A 27 0.16 -12.78 13.32
C LEU A 27 -0.68 -12.40 14.53
N LEU A 28 -1.61 -11.46 14.36
CA LEU A 28 -2.47 -11.03 15.45
C LEU A 28 -3.46 -12.11 15.86
N GLN A 29 -3.91 -12.96 14.92
CA GLN A 29 -4.75 -14.08 15.25
C GLN A 29 -4.00 -15.15 16.02
N GLU A 30 -2.72 -15.37 15.68
CA GLU A 30 -1.91 -16.38 16.32
C GLU A 30 -1.50 -15.99 17.74
N ASP A 31 -1.18 -14.71 17.93
CA ASP A 31 -0.68 -14.25 19.23
C ASP A 31 -1.02 -12.78 19.45
N ALA A 32 -2.27 -12.52 19.82
CA ALA A 32 -2.76 -11.16 20.03
C ALA A 32 -2.16 -10.50 21.26
N ASP A 33 -1.66 -11.28 22.20
CA ASP A 33 -1.22 -10.78 23.52
C ASP A 33 0.29 -10.71 23.65
N SER A 34 1.04 -10.98 22.60
CA SER A 34 2.49 -10.91 22.69
C SER A 34 2.96 -9.46 22.76
N PRO A 35 4.17 -9.21 23.31
CA PRO A 35 4.72 -7.86 23.32
C PRO A 35 4.85 -7.25 21.93
N ALA A 36 5.00 -8.07 20.91
CA ALA A 36 5.15 -7.59 19.53
C ALA A 36 3.80 -7.23 18.90
N SER A 37 2.68 -7.64 19.49
CA SER A 37 1.37 -7.44 18.87
C SER A 37 1.03 -5.96 18.68
N HIS A 38 1.46 -5.11 19.61
CA HIS A 38 1.23 -3.67 19.47
C HIS A 38 1.93 -3.12 18.21
N ARG A 39 3.17 -3.54 17.99
CA ARG A 39 3.92 -3.11 16.81
C ARG A 39 3.28 -3.62 15.52
N VAL A 40 2.79 -4.85 15.55
CA VAL A 40 2.11 -5.43 14.41
C VAL A 40 0.84 -4.66 14.09
N ARG A 41 0.09 -4.24 15.11
CA ARG A 41 -1.11 -3.42 14.91
C ARG A 41 -0.77 -2.08 14.27
N VAL A 42 0.31 -1.45 14.69
CA VAL A 42 0.76 -0.18 14.11
C VAL A 42 1.15 -0.38 12.65
N ILE A 43 1.90 -1.43 12.34
CA ILE A 43 2.30 -1.72 10.96
C ILE A 43 1.06 -1.96 10.10
N ARG A 44 0.12 -2.74 10.61
CA ARG A 44 -1.13 -3.00 9.89
C ARG A 44 -1.90 -1.72 9.60
N GLU A 45 -2.05 -0.88 10.62
CA GLU A 45 -2.79 0.37 10.46
C GLU A 45 -2.11 1.29 9.45
N MET A 46 -0.80 1.43 9.52
CA MET A 46 -0.08 2.27 8.56
C MET A 46 -0.15 1.71 7.15
N SER A 47 -0.12 0.38 7.02
CA SER A 47 -0.25 -0.26 5.72
C SER A 47 -1.63 -0.02 5.12
N VAL A 48 -2.68 -0.09 5.94
CA VAL A 48 -4.05 0.22 5.50
C VAL A 48 -4.14 1.67 5.03
N ARG A 49 -3.57 2.60 5.78
CA ARG A 49 -3.58 4.01 5.41
C ARG A 49 -2.82 4.26 4.12
N MET A 50 -1.68 3.60 3.94
CA MET A 50 -0.93 3.71 2.69
C MET A 50 -1.74 3.18 1.52
N ALA A 51 -2.40 2.04 1.70
CA ALA A 51 -3.22 1.45 0.64
C ALA A 51 -4.37 2.39 0.25
N GLU A 52 -5.02 2.98 1.24
CA GLU A 52 -6.10 3.94 0.98
C GLU A 52 -5.57 5.18 0.25
N HIS A 53 -4.42 5.67 0.66
CA HIS A 53 -3.81 6.84 0.05
C HIS A 53 -3.44 6.56 -1.41
N VAL A 54 -2.77 5.45 -1.66
CA VAL A 54 -2.38 5.07 -3.02
C VAL A 54 -3.62 4.85 -3.88
N SER A 55 -4.64 4.20 -3.34
CA SER A 55 -5.88 3.92 -4.07
C SER A 55 -6.57 5.22 -4.51
N ARG A 56 -6.60 6.22 -3.62
CA ARG A 56 -7.26 7.49 -3.94
C ARG A 56 -6.49 8.33 -4.94
N HIS A 57 -5.16 8.20 -4.96
CA HIS A 57 -4.31 9.11 -5.73
C HIS A 57 -3.57 8.45 -6.88
N GLN A 58 -3.87 7.20 -7.20
CA GLN A 58 -3.07 6.48 -8.19
C GLN A 58 -3.07 7.15 -9.57
N CYS A 59 -4.21 7.61 -10.04
CA CYS A 59 -4.31 8.27 -11.34
C CYS A 59 -3.75 9.68 -11.28
N GLN A 60 -3.94 10.36 -10.16
CA GLN A 60 -3.40 11.69 -9.95
C GLN A 60 -1.87 11.67 -9.94
N MET A 61 -1.29 10.67 -9.27
CA MET A 61 0.15 10.49 -9.27
C MET A 61 0.69 10.26 -10.68
N SER A 62 -0.02 9.46 -11.46
CA SER A 62 0.36 9.20 -12.83
C SER A 62 0.39 10.48 -13.66
N GLU A 63 -0.61 11.34 -13.50
CA GLU A 63 -0.67 12.60 -14.22
C GLU A 63 0.44 13.56 -13.82
N ILE A 64 0.72 13.66 -12.52
CA ILE A 64 1.79 14.51 -12.01
C ILE A 64 3.14 14.09 -12.59
N LEU A 65 3.43 12.79 -12.56
CA LEU A 65 4.71 12.28 -13.04
C LEU A 65 4.86 12.41 -14.55
N ARG A 66 3.75 12.26 -15.27
CA ARG A 66 3.76 12.42 -16.70
C ARG A 66 4.10 13.85 -17.11
N ALA A 67 3.61 14.83 -16.33
CA ALA A 67 3.86 16.24 -16.58
C ALA A 67 5.24 16.70 -16.09
N TRP A 68 5.94 15.89 -15.32
CA TRP A 68 7.23 16.25 -14.74
C TRP A 68 8.35 16.01 -15.73
N PRO A 69 9.06 17.05 -16.19
CA PRO A 69 10.03 16.89 -17.28
C PRO A 69 11.16 15.92 -16.96
N GLY A 70 11.56 15.82 -15.72
CA GLY A 70 12.67 14.97 -15.30
C GLY A 70 12.33 13.51 -15.13
N MET A 71 11.08 13.11 -15.33
CA MET A 71 10.62 11.76 -15.04
C MET A 71 10.39 10.91 -16.27
N ARG A 72 10.87 11.34 -17.40
CA ARG A 72 10.74 10.58 -18.64
C ARG A 72 11.93 9.68 -18.89
#